data_38d4d23c493d31c42263232ba2d10f9c
#
_entry.id   38d4d23c493d31c42263232ba2d10f9c
#
_cell.length_a   1.000
_cell.length_b   1.000
_cell.length_c   1.000
_cell.angle_alpha   90.00
_cell.angle_beta   90.00
_cell.angle_gamma   90.00
#
_symmetry.space_group_name_H-M   'P 1'
#
loop_
_entity.id
_entity.type
_entity.pdbx_description
1 polymer ?
#
loop_
_entity_poly.entity_id
_entity_poly.type
_entity_poly.pdbx_seq_one_letter_code
_entity_poly.pdbx_strand_id
1 'polypeptide(L)'
;MSRWTFTSESVTEGHPDKMADQVSDTVLDAILAEDPNGRVACETLLTTGLCVVAGEITTTAYVDIPKLAREVIKGIGYDNALYGFDGNTCGVIVSIDEQSPNIGEGVSQSEEIRSGKSGEDILNSQGAGDQGMMFGYACDETSDLMPLPIWLAHRMAERLTEVRKADVVPYLRPDGKTQVTFDYVDGRPVRLRTVLISTQHAPGVDRDTVIRPDLIEHVIRPVVPEQFADDDYAVWINPSGVFELGGPHADTGLTGRKIIVDTYGGMGRHGGGAFSGKDPSKVDRSAAYAARWVAKHVVASGAASRCEVQVAYAIGLAQPISILVETFGTATVAPERIEQAVRDTFDLRPRAIIDSLDLKRPIYCKTAAYGHFGRPIPEFTWEYVTKLDAFKAALGI
;
A
#
# COMPACT_ATOMS: atom_id res chain seq x y z
N MET A 1 -7.69 -21.37 25.17
CA MET A 1 -6.59 -21.10 24.22
C MET A 1 -7.13 -21.28 22.80
N SER A 2 -7.29 -20.17 22.08
CA SER A 2 -7.59 -20.23 20.64
C SER A 2 -6.29 -20.48 19.87
N ARG A 3 -6.29 -21.41 18.92
CA ARG A 3 -5.14 -21.71 18.05
C ARG A 3 -5.57 -21.65 16.60
N TRP A 4 -4.80 -20.96 15.77
CA TRP A 4 -5.05 -20.84 14.34
C TRP A 4 -3.76 -20.53 13.61
N THR A 5 -3.76 -20.68 12.29
CA THR A 5 -2.64 -20.31 11.43
C THR A 5 -3.06 -19.16 10.53
N PHE A 6 -2.12 -18.27 10.21
CA PHE A 6 -2.37 -17.17 9.30
C PHE A 6 -1.24 -16.99 8.31
N THR A 7 -1.62 -16.70 7.08
CA THR A 7 -0.70 -16.55 5.97
C THR A 7 -0.91 -15.19 5.31
N SER A 8 0.19 -14.48 5.05
CA SER A 8 0.20 -13.29 4.19
C SER A 8 1.23 -13.46 3.09
N GLU A 9 1.02 -12.73 2.00
CA GLU A 9 1.94 -12.71 0.86
C GLU A 9 2.32 -11.28 0.49
N SER A 10 3.47 -11.14 -0.17
CA SER A 10 3.90 -9.93 -0.82
C SER A 10 4.54 -10.24 -2.16
N VAL A 11 4.80 -9.20 -2.94
CA VAL A 11 5.42 -9.31 -4.25
C VAL A 11 6.51 -8.26 -4.42
N THR A 12 7.48 -8.53 -5.28
CA THR A 12 8.54 -7.58 -5.61
C THR A 12 8.02 -6.43 -6.48
N GLU A 13 8.83 -5.37 -6.60
CA GLU A 13 8.55 -4.25 -7.52
C GLU A 13 8.41 -4.67 -8.98
N GLY A 14 9.01 -5.82 -9.37
CA GLY A 14 8.96 -6.36 -10.73
C GLY A 14 7.77 -7.28 -11.02
N HIS A 15 6.89 -7.51 -10.06
CA HIS A 15 5.60 -8.17 -10.31
C HIS A 15 4.73 -7.30 -11.24
N PRO A 16 4.07 -7.86 -12.27
CA PRO A 16 3.34 -7.07 -13.27
C PRO A 16 2.34 -6.05 -12.68
N ASP A 17 1.54 -6.44 -11.70
CA ASP A 17 0.60 -5.53 -11.05
C ASP A 17 1.32 -4.40 -10.31
N LYS A 18 2.46 -4.67 -9.65
CA LYS A 18 3.23 -3.63 -8.95
C LYS A 18 4.01 -2.73 -9.90
N MET A 19 4.39 -3.22 -11.07
CA MET A 19 4.91 -2.38 -12.15
C MET A 19 3.83 -1.40 -12.64
N ALA A 20 2.58 -1.86 -12.79
CA ALA A 20 1.46 -1.01 -13.17
C ALA A 20 1.19 0.08 -12.11
N ASP A 21 1.20 -0.28 -10.83
CA ASP A 21 1.06 0.67 -9.72
C ASP A 21 2.17 1.72 -9.73
N GLN A 22 3.42 1.31 -9.93
CA GLN A 22 4.57 2.23 -10.00
C GLN A 22 4.48 3.20 -11.17
N VAL A 23 4.06 2.76 -12.35
CA VAL A 23 3.85 3.64 -13.51
C VAL A 23 2.76 4.67 -13.20
N SER A 24 1.62 4.22 -12.68
CA SER A 24 0.48 5.09 -12.34
C SER A 24 0.84 6.12 -11.26
N ASP A 25 1.54 5.72 -10.22
CA ASP A 25 1.97 6.63 -9.14
C ASP A 25 3.13 7.55 -9.56
N THR A 26 3.98 7.14 -10.50
CA THR A 26 5.00 8.03 -11.07
C THR A 26 4.37 9.14 -11.92
N VAL A 27 3.31 8.83 -12.67
CA VAL A 27 2.55 9.84 -13.41
C VAL A 27 1.89 10.82 -12.44
N LEU A 28 1.29 10.34 -11.36
CA LEU A 28 0.72 11.16 -10.30
C LEU A 28 1.77 12.08 -9.66
N ASP A 29 2.92 11.55 -9.26
CA ASP A 29 4.00 12.33 -8.64
C ASP A 29 4.55 13.40 -9.58
N ALA A 30 4.72 13.09 -10.86
CA ALA A 30 5.17 14.07 -11.85
C ALA A 30 4.18 15.25 -12.01
N ILE A 31 2.88 14.97 -11.94
CA ILE A 31 1.85 16.01 -11.98
C ILE A 31 1.86 16.85 -10.71
N LEU A 32 1.86 16.20 -9.53
CA LEU A 32 1.82 16.91 -8.25
C LEU A 32 3.07 17.77 -8.00
N ALA A 33 4.21 17.42 -8.58
CA ALA A 33 5.43 18.22 -8.50
C ALA A 33 5.30 19.59 -9.16
N GLU A 34 4.50 19.70 -10.23
CA GLU A 34 4.27 20.94 -10.97
C GLU A 34 2.91 21.59 -10.64
N ASP A 35 1.89 20.76 -10.37
CA ASP A 35 0.52 21.17 -10.06
C ASP A 35 -0.01 20.40 -8.84
N PRO A 36 0.21 20.90 -7.61
CA PRO A 36 -0.29 20.26 -6.38
C PRO A 36 -1.82 20.16 -6.28
N ASN A 37 -2.57 20.79 -7.18
CA ASN A 37 -4.02 20.72 -7.26
C ASN A 37 -4.51 19.85 -8.43
N GLY A 38 -3.61 19.24 -9.18
CA GLY A 38 -3.95 18.34 -10.27
C GLY A 38 -4.88 17.22 -9.82
N ARG A 39 -5.85 16.88 -10.66
CA ARG A 39 -6.79 15.77 -10.45
C ARG A 39 -6.34 14.61 -11.30
N VAL A 40 -6.08 13.48 -10.68
CA VAL A 40 -5.49 12.32 -11.34
C VAL A 40 -6.25 11.06 -10.95
N ALA A 41 -6.70 10.33 -11.97
CA ALA A 41 -7.14 8.95 -11.89
C ALA A 41 -6.43 8.23 -13.05
N CYS A 42 -5.27 7.65 -12.78
CA CYS A 42 -4.38 7.06 -13.78
C CYS A 42 -4.26 5.56 -13.54
N GLU A 43 -4.62 4.77 -14.53
CA GLU A 43 -4.54 3.32 -14.51
C GLU A 43 -3.59 2.82 -15.58
N THR A 44 -2.87 1.74 -15.29
CA THR A 44 -1.88 1.15 -16.19
C THR A 44 -2.17 -0.33 -16.37
N LEU A 45 -2.08 -0.80 -17.62
CA LEU A 45 -2.06 -2.21 -17.97
C LEU A 45 -0.72 -2.54 -18.61
N LEU A 46 -0.10 -3.62 -18.15
CA LEU A 46 1.13 -4.16 -18.70
C LEU A 46 0.90 -5.61 -19.17
N THR A 47 1.28 -5.92 -20.39
CA THR A 47 1.25 -7.28 -20.94
C THR A 47 2.42 -7.45 -21.90
N THR A 48 2.55 -8.61 -22.54
CA THR A 48 3.67 -8.90 -23.44
C THR A 48 3.93 -7.78 -24.45
N GLY A 49 5.07 -7.10 -24.31
CA GLY A 49 5.52 -6.04 -25.22
C GLY A 49 4.71 -4.74 -25.20
N LEU A 50 3.75 -4.55 -24.29
CA LEU A 50 2.82 -3.42 -24.28
C LEU A 50 2.61 -2.86 -22.87
N CYS A 51 2.61 -1.52 -22.79
CA CYS A 51 2.17 -0.73 -21.66
C CYS A 51 1.04 0.20 -22.13
N VAL A 52 -0.12 0.14 -21.51
CA VAL A 52 -1.25 1.04 -21.77
C VAL A 52 -1.48 1.87 -20.51
N VAL A 53 -1.46 3.19 -20.64
CA VAL A 53 -1.77 4.14 -19.57
C VAL A 53 -3.08 4.86 -19.96
N ALA A 54 -4.09 4.73 -19.12
CA ALA A 54 -5.42 5.28 -19.39
C ALA A 54 -5.98 5.95 -18.12
N GLY A 55 -7.01 6.78 -18.28
CA GLY A 55 -7.71 7.41 -17.17
C GLY A 55 -8.07 8.86 -17.44
N GLU A 56 -8.36 9.59 -16.36
CA GLU A 56 -8.77 10.99 -16.41
C GLU A 56 -7.80 11.86 -15.61
N ILE A 57 -7.26 12.89 -16.27
CA ILE A 57 -6.32 13.83 -15.68
C ILE A 57 -6.74 15.26 -16.03
N THR A 58 -6.91 16.09 -14.99
CA THR A 58 -7.11 17.54 -15.14
C THR A 58 -5.99 18.25 -14.42
N THR A 59 -5.10 18.90 -15.18
CA THR A 59 -3.92 19.57 -14.65
C THR A 59 -3.44 20.68 -15.57
N THR A 60 -2.64 21.59 -15.04
CA THR A 60 -1.88 22.60 -15.79
C THR A 60 -0.46 22.14 -16.15
N ALA A 61 -0.02 21.00 -15.56
CA ALA A 61 1.31 20.44 -15.81
C ALA A 61 1.38 19.71 -17.16
N TYR A 62 2.57 19.71 -17.77
CA TYR A 62 2.87 18.85 -18.93
C TYR A 62 3.73 17.68 -18.50
N VAL A 63 3.27 16.45 -18.75
CA VAL A 63 3.97 15.23 -18.38
C VAL A 63 4.15 14.32 -19.60
N ASP A 64 5.40 13.94 -19.89
CA ASP A 64 5.72 12.95 -20.93
C ASP A 64 5.51 11.53 -20.38
N ILE A 65 4.25 11.09 -20.35
CA ILE A 65 3.85 9.80 -19.80
C ILE A 65 4.60 8.61 -20.45
N PRO A 66 4.75 8.53 -21.79
CA PRO A 66 5.53 7.45 -22.41
C PRO A 66 6.97 7.36 -21.92
N LYS A 67 7.62 8.50 -21.72
CA LYS A 67 8.99 8.55 -21.21
C LYS A 67 9.05 8.06 -19.76
N LEU A 68 8.15 8.54 -18.90
CA LEU A 68 8.10 8.12 -17.49
C LEU A 68 7.83 6.62 -17.36
N ALA A 69 6.85 6.07 -18.10
CA ALA A 69 6.56 4.64 -18.07
C ALA A 69 7.80 3.80 -18.43
N ARG A 70 8.56 4.18 -19.46
CA ARG A 70 9.79 3.50 -19.85
C ARG A 70 10.87 3.60 -18.78
N GLU A 71 11.03 4.76 -18.15
CA GLU A 71 12.00 4.99 -17.07
C GLU A 71 11.70 4.10 -15.86
N VAL A 72 10.44 4.02 -15.44
CA VAL A 72 9.98 3.12 -14.37
C VAL A 72 10.28 1.67 -14.70
N ILE A 73 9.87 1.18 -15.87
CA ILE A 73 10.07 -0.20 -16.31
C ILE A 73 11.56 -0.57 -16.30
N LYS A 74 12.42 0.32 -16.82
CA LYS A 74 13.88 0.10 -16.81
C LYS A 74 14.47 0.18 -15.40
N GLY A 75 14.01 1.12 -14.56
CA GLY A 75 14.46 1.26 -13.17
C GLY A 75 14.14 0.05 -12.29
N ILE A 76 13.07 -0.66 -12.60
CA ILE A 76 12.72 -1.95 -12.00
C ILE A 76 13.71 -3.06 -12.43
N GLY A 77 14.27 -2.97 -13.64
CA GLY A 77 15.22 -3.93 -14.18
C GLY A 77 14.72 -4.70 -15.40
N TYR A 78 13.64 -4.24 -16.04
CA TYR A 78 13.21 -4.73 -17.34
C TYR A 78 13.80 -3.85 -18.46
N ASP A 79 15.10 -3.99 -18.68
CA ASP A 79 15.92 -3.24 -19.63
C ASP A 79 16.51 -4.12 -20.74
N ASN A 80 16.13 -5.40 -20.77
CA ASN A 80 16.66 -6.39 -21.68
C ASN A 80 15.54 -7.34 -22.16
N ALA A 81 15.39 -7.47 -23.47
CA ALA A 81 14.39 -8.34 -24.09
C ALA A 81 14.48 -9.81 -23.67
N LEU A 82 15.66 -10.29 -23.22
CA LEU A 82 15.85 -11.64 -22.70
C LEU A 82 15.12 -11.90 -21.38
N TYR A 83 14.65 -10.85 -20.69
CA TYR A 83 13.86 -10.99 -19.46
C TYR A 83 12.35 -11.12 -19.75
N GLY A 84 11.98 -11.16 -21.05
CA GLY A 84 10.60 -11.27 -21.50
C GLY A 84 9.87 -9.93 -21.64
N PHE A 85 10.41 -8.85 -21.08
CA PHE A 85 9.88 -7.48 -21.19
C PHE A 85 11.04 -6.48 -21.21
N ASP A 86 10.92 -5.40 -22.01
CA ASP A 86 11.98 -4.40 -22.14
C ASP A 86 11.39 -3.00 -22.31
N GLY A 87 11.66 -2.14 -21.36
CA GLY A 87 11.24 -0.74 -21.37
C GLY A 87 11.79 0.10 -22.51
N ASN A 88 12.88 -0.34 -23.18
CA ASN A 88 13.41 0.35 -24.36
C ASN A 88 12.57 0.09 -25.61
N THR A 89 11.96 -1.09 -25.72
CA THR A 89 11.34 -1.58 -26.97
C THR A 89 9.82 -1.83 -26.87
N CYS A 90 9.24 -1.91 -25.66
CA CYS A 90 7.80 -2.12 -25.51
C CYS A 90 6.99 -1.00 -26.16
N GLY A 91 5.80 -1.32 -26.66
CA GLY A 91 4.80 -0.31 -27.05
C GLY A 91 4.32 0.45 -25.82
N VAL A 92 4.14 1.78 -25.92
CA VAL A 92 3.46 2.56 -24.89
C VAL A 92 2.30 3.31 -25.55
N ILE A 93 1.08 3.01 -25.10
CA ILE A 93 -0.16 3.66 -25.55
C ILE A 93 -0.69 4.52 -24.40
N VAL A 94 -1.09 5.74 -24.70
CA VAL A 94 -1.68 6.67 -23.73
C VAL A 94 -3.08 7.06 -24.21
N SER A 95 -4.07 6.90 -23.33
CA SER A 95 -5.47 7.27 -23.54
C SER A 95 -5.96 8.01 -22.30
N ILE A 96 -5.68 9.31 -22.23
CA ILE A 96 -6.03 10.18 -21.09
C ILE A 96 -7.04 11.20 -21.55
N ASP A 97 -8.15 11.29 -20.81
CA ASP A 97 -9.20 12.29 -21.00
C ASP A 97 -9.20 13.29 -19.82
N GLU A 98 -9.96 14.39 -19.96
CA GLU A 98 -10.22 15.30 -18.85
C GLU A 98 -11.30 14.73 -17.91
N GLN A 99 -11.19 15.03 -16.60
CA GLN A 99 -12.21 14.63 -15.63
C GLN A 99 -13.57 15.27 -15.98
N SER A 100 -14.65 14.50 -15.84
CA SER A 100 -16.02 14.99 -16.04
C SER A 100 -16.30 16.25 -15.18
N PRO A 101 -16.79 17.35 -15.78
CA PRO A 101 -17.13 18.58 -15.05
C PRO A 101 -18.13 18.34 -13.89
N ASN A 102 -19.10 17.45 -14.07
CA ASN A 102 -20.11 17.15 -13.04
C ASN A 102 -19.51 16.51 -11.78
N ILE A 103 -18.50 15.65 -11.94
CA ILE A 103 -17.75 15.07 -10.82
C ILE A 103 -16.89 16.15 -10.17
N GLY A 104 -16.23 16.98 -10.99
CA GLY A 104 -15.37 18.07 -10.52
C GLY A 104 -16.12 19.09 -9.64
N GLU A 105 -17.34 19.47 -9.97
CA GLU A 105 -18.17 20.39 -9.17
C GLU A 105 -18.51 19.80 -7.80
N GLY A 106 -18.98 18.55 -7.73
CA GLY A 106 -19.37 17.88 -6.49
C GLY A 106 -18.21 17.70 -5.50
N VAL A 107 -16.99 17.55 -6.04
CA VAL A 107 -15.77 17.42 -5.23
C VAL A 107 -15.23 18.78 -4.79
N SER A 108 -15.30 19.79 -5.66
CA SER A 108 -14.75 21.14 -5.40
C SER A 108 -15.61 21.97 -4.44
N GLN A 109 -16.91 21.70 -4.36
CA GLN A 109 -17.85 22.32 -3.42
C GLN A 109 -18.76 21.25 -2.82
N SER A 110 -18.57 20.98 -1.53
CA SER A 110 -19.41 20.00 -0.82
C SER A 110 -20.87 20.41 -0.77
N GLU A 111 -21.76 19.46 -0.52
CA GLU A 111 -23.20 19.72 -0.31
C GLU A 111 -23.43 20.64 0.88
N GLU A 112 -22.61 20.54 1.93
CA GLU A 112 -22.69 21.42 3.09
C GLU A 112 -22.48 22.90 2.74
N ILE A 113 -21.56 23.18 1.81
CA ILE A 113 -21.35 24.54 1.28
C ILE A 113 -22.50 24.96 0.34
N ARG A 114 -22.87 24.11 -0.62
CA ARG A 114 -23.91 24.41 -1.59
C ARG A 114 -25.28 24.65 -0.94
N SER A 115 -25.59 23.91 0.13
CA SER A 115 -26.83 24.05 0.89
C SER A 115 -26.82 25.18 1.93
N GLY A 116 -25.68 25.88 2.10
CA GLY A 116 -25.54 26.95 3.12
C GLY A 116 -25.53 26.47 4.56
N LYS A 117 -25.32 25.18 4.80
CA LYS A 117 -25.37 24.59 6.16
C LYS A 117 -24.03 24.63 6.90
N SER A 118 -22.93 24.93 6.22
CA SER A 118 -21.57 24.77 6.77
C SER A 118 -20.97 26.04 7.41
N GLY A 119 -21.64 27.20 7.30
CA GLY A 119 -21.03 28.46 7.70
C GLY A 119 -19.75 28.77 6.89
N GLU A 120 -18.78 29.42 7.53
CA GLU A 120 -17.50 29.83 6.91
C GLU A 120 -16.36 28.80 7.09
N ASP A 121 -16.64 27.57 7.54
CA ASP A 121 -15.60 26.57 7.79
C ASP A 121 -15.03 26.02 6.47
N ILE A 122 -13.81 26.46 6.14
CA ILE A 122 -13.08 26.08 4.92
C ILE A 122 -12.84 24.57 4.79
N LEU A 123 -12.82 23.83 5.92
CA LEU A 123 -12.65 22.37 5.89
C LEU A 123 -13.85 21.63 5.31
N ASN A 124 -15.01 22.29 5.25
CA ASN A 124 -16.19 21.80 4.55
C ASN A 124 -16.19 22.12 3.04
N SER A 125 -15.17 22.82 2.52
CA SER A 125 -15.16 23.22 1.11
C SER A 125 -15.08 22.05 0.16
N GLN A 126 -14.41 20.97 0.53
CA GLN A 126 -14.20 19.80 -0.33
C GLN A 126 -15.08 18.63 0.12
N GLY A 127 -15.92 18.14 -0.79
CA GLY A 127 -16.66 16.89 -0.61
C GLY A 127 -15.81 15.67 -0.95
N ALA A 128 -16.24 14.50 -0.48
CA ALA A 128 -15.62 13.24 -0.88
C ALA A 128 -15.76 13.02 -2.39
N GLY A 129 -14.69 12.56 -3.03
CA GLY A 129 -14.64 12.33 -4.49
C GLY A 129 -15.48 11.14 -4.96
N ASP A 130 -15.83 10.24 -4.04
CA ASP A 130 -16.69 9.09 -4.29
C ASP A 130 -17.37 8.66 -2.99
N GLN A 131 -18.37 7.80 -3.12
CA GLN A 131 -18.88 7.00 -2.01
C GLN A 131 -17.92 5.84 -1.72
N GLY A 132 -17.90 5.37 -0.48
CA GLY A 132 -17.11 4.19 -0.14
C GLY A 132 -16.89 4.01 1.34
N MET A 133 -16.30 2.88 1.70
CA MET A 133 -15.82 2.59 3.05
C MET A 133 -14.33 2.27 2.99
N MET A 134 -13.57 2.85 3.91
CA MET A 134 -12.12 2.68 4.01
C MET A 134 -11.78 2.14 5.37
N PHE A 135 -10.73 1.32 5.44
CA PHE A 135 -10.29 0.68 6.67
C PHE A 135 -8.85 1.03 7.00
N GLY A 136 -8.60 1.27 8.27
CA GLY A 136 -7.27 1.34 8.85
C GLY A 136 -7.11 0.25 9.90
N TYR A 137 -5.91 -0.28 10.05
CA TYR A 137 -5.61 -1.32 11.02
C TYR A 137 -4.26 -1.09 11.68
N ALA A 138 -4.13 -1.45 12.94
CA ALA A 138 -2.88 -1.51 13.67
C ALA A 138 -2.93 -2.61 14.74
N CYS A 139 -1.78 -3.22 15.05
CA CYS A 139 -1.61 -4.15 16.15
C CYS A 139 -0.17 -4.07 16.68
N ASP A 140 0.04 -4.52 17.90
CA ASP A 140 1.33 -4.47 18.59
C ASP A 140 2.22 -5.71 18.34
N GLU A 141 2.06 -6.35 17.16
CA GLU A 141 2.87 -7.52 16.78
C GLU A 141 4.27 -7.15 16.30
N THR A 142 4.45 -5.92 15.80
CA THR A 142 5.73 -5.39 15.33
C THR A 142 5.95 -3.96 15.81
N SER A 143 7.20 -3.46 15.77
CA SER A 143 7.53 -2.07 16.10
C SER A 143 6.80 -1.05 15.23
N ASP A 144 6.48 -1.43 14.00
CA ASP A 144 5.76 -0.59 13.04
C ASP A 144 4.24 -0.64 13.23
N LEU A 145 3.76 -1.39 14.24
CA LEU A 145 2.35 -1.64 14.52
C LEU A 145 1.60 -2.29 13.36
N MET A 146 2.26 -3.23 12.69
CA MET A 146 1.73 -4.03 11.58
C MET A 146 1.56 -5.50 12.00
N PRO A 147 0.64 -6.24 11.36
CA PRO A 147 0.59 -7.68 11.47
C PRO A 147 1.91 -8.31 11.02
N LEU A 148 2.47 -9.19 11.83
CA LEU A 148 3.78 -9.80 11.57
C LEU A 148 3.86 -10.56 10.23
N PRO A 149 2.83 -11.31 9.77
CA PRO A 149 2.93 -12.06 8.52
C PRO A 149 3.13 -11.15 7.29
N ILE A 150 2.33 -10.08 7.14
CA ILE A 150 2.50 -9.16 6.01
C ILE A 150 3.78 -8.32 6.14
N TRP A 151 4.12 -7.89 7.34
CA TRP A 151 5.36 -7.17 7.59
C TRP A 151 6.58 -7.98 7.15
N LEU A 152 6.64 -9.26 7.55
CA LEU A 152 7.76 -10.14 7.18
C LEU A 152 7.76 -10.47 5.68
N ALA A 153 6.59 -10.69 5.08
CA ALA A 153 6.48 -10.93 3.64
C ALA A 153 7.00 -9.73 2.82
N HIS A 154 6.66 -8.49 3.22
CA HIS A 154 7.19 -7.28 2.60
C HIS A 154 8.71 -7.17 2.72
N ARG A 155 9.27 -7.38 3.93
CA ARG A 155 10.72 -7.32 4.16
C ARG A 155 11.48 -8.35 3.32
N MET A 156 10.91 -9.56 3.14
CA MET A 156 11.51 -10.56 2.26
C MET A 156 11.44 -10.16 0.79
N ALA A 157 10.34 -9.58 0.32
CA ALA A 157 10.20 -9.11 -1.06
C ALA A 157 11.13 -7.92 -1.36
N GLU A 158 11.26 -6.99 -0.42
CA GLU A 158 12.21 -5.88 -0.49
C GLU A 158 13.65 -6.38 -0.52
N ARG A 159 14.00 -7.31 0.38
CA ARG A 159 15.34 -7.90 0.44
C ARG A 159 15.69 -8.68 -0.83
N LEU A 160 14.73 -9.39 -1.41
CA LEU A 160 14.91 -10.10 -2.68
C LEU A 160 15.30 -9.12 -3.81
N THR A 161 14.68 -7.95 -3.86
CA THR A 161 15.03 -6.89 -4.80
C THR A 161 16.39 -6.26 -4.49
N GLU A 162 16.70 -6.01 -3.22
CA GLU A 162 17.99 -5.45 -2.83
C GLU A 162 19.17 -6.34 -3.26
N VAL A 163 19.12 -7.64 -2.97
CA VAL A 163 20.21 -8.57 -3.32
C VAL A 163 20.35 -8.73 -4.83
N ARG A 164 19.27 -8.60 -5.60
CA ARG A 164 19.29 -8.55 -7.06
C ARG A 164 19.97 -7.29 -7.56
N LYS A 165 19.50 -6.11 -7.12
CA LYS A 165 20.04 -4.80 -7.57
C LYS A 165 21.48 -4.56 -7.14
N ALA A 166 21.87 -5.10 -5.98
CA ALA A 166 23.24 -5.03 -5.49
C ALA A 166 24.19 -6.10 -6.07
N ASP A 167 23.72 -6.91 -7.03
CA ASP A 167 24.48 -7.99 -7.68
C ASP A 167 25.05 -9.05 -6.71
N VAL A 168 24.41 -9.19 -5.55
CA VAL A 168 24.74 -10.24 -4.55
C VAL A 168 24.27 -11.61 -5.06
N VAL A 169 23.08 -11.65 -5.70
CA VAL A 169 22.52 -12.83 -6.34
C VAL A 169 22.18 -12.47 -7.80
N PRO A 170 23.20 -12.49 -8.70
CA PRO A 170 23.13 -11.84 -10.02
C PRO A 170 22.22 -12.53 -11.01
N TYR A 171 21.87 -13.78 -10.79
CA TYR A 171 20.95 -14.51 -11.65
C TYR A 171 19.47 -14.23 -11.37
N LEU A 172 19.10 -13.50 -10.33
CA LEU A 172 17.71 -13.12 -10.06
C LEU A 172 17.21 -12.15 -11.13
N ARG A 173 15.89 -12.26 -11.42
CA ARG A 173 15.14 -11.37 -12.29
C ARG A 173 14.12 -10.58 -11.47
N PRO A 174 13.49 -9.53 -12.05
CA PRO A 174 12.69 -8.60 -11.26
C PRO A 174 11.41 -9.20 -10.62
N ASP A 175 10.76 -10.18 -11.26
CA ASP A 175 9.51 -10.75 -10.78
C ASP A 175 9.73 -11.73 -9.62
N GLY A 176 8.91 -11.59 -8.58
CA GLY A 176 8.97 -12.48 -7.42
C GLY A 176 7.81 -12.28 -6.46
N LYS A 177 7.55 -13.35 -5.70
CA LYS A 177 6.51 -13.40 -4.64
C LYS A 177 7.09 -14.00 -3.39
N THR A 178 6.64 -13.51 -2.25
CA THR A 178 6.96 -14.06 -0.93
C THR A 178 5.69 -14.36 -0.17
N GLN A 179 5.68 -15.43 0.61
CA GLN A 179 4.55 -15.80 1.45
C GLN A 179 5.08 -16.34 2.77
N VAL A 180 4.47 -15.94 3.87
CA VAL A 180 4.82 -16.43 5.21
C VAL A 180 3.59 -16.88 5.96
N THR A 181 3.74 -17.97 6.75
CA THR A 181 2.68 -18.52 7.58
C THR A 181 3.15 -18.56 9.02
N PHE A 182 2.34 -18.04 9.93
CA PHE A 182 2.55 -18.09 11.38
C PHE A 182 1.47 -18.90 12.08
N ASP A 183 1.87 -19.61 13.13
CA ASP A 183 0.96 -20.16 14.13
C ASP A 183 0.67 -19.08 15.18
N TYR A 184 -0.60 -18.94 15.54
CA TYR A 184 -1.12 -17.99 16.54
C TYR A 184 -1.70 -18.72 17.74
N VAL A 185 -1.46 -18.19 18.92
CA VAL A 185 -2.09 -18.61 20.18
C VAL A 185 -2.64 -17.36 20.89
N ASP A 186 -3.93 -17.40 21.20
CA ASP A 186 -4.63 -16.30 21.88
C ASP A 186 -4.38 -14.92 21.24
N GLY A 187 -4.38 -14.89 19.90
CA GLY A 187 -4.21 -13.66 19.11
C GLY A 187 -2.77 -13.17 18.95
N ARG A 188 -1.76 -13.94 19.38
CA ARG A 188 -0.33 -13.62 19.24
C ARG A 188 0.39 -14.58 18.31
N PRO A 189 1.28 -14.12 17.43
CA PRO A 189 2.12 -14.98 16.64
C PRO A 189 3.16 -15.66 17.55
N VAL A 190 3.24 -16.97 17.50
CA VAL A 190 4.12 -17.77 18.41
C VAL A 190 5.17 -18.57 17.66
N ARG A 191 4.98 -18.85 16.37
CA ARG A 191 5.91 -19.66 15.59
C ARG A 191 5.81 -19.31 14.11
N LEU A 192 6.95 -19.11 13.46
CA LEU A 192 7.05 -19.13 12.00
C LEU A 192 6.92 -20.58 11.53
N ARG A 193 5.96 -20.85 10.67
CA ARG A 193 5.67 -22.20 10.19
C ARG A 193 6.21 -22.47 8.79
N THR A 194 6.08 -21.47 7.90
CA THR A 194 6.46 -21.64 6.49
C THR A 194 6.91 -20.32 5.91
N VAL A 195 7.98 -20.38 5.13
CA VAL A 195 8.44 -19.34 4.20
C VAL A 195 8.39 -19.91 2.79
N LEU A 196 7.71 -19.20 1.89
CA LEU A 196 7.70 -19.53 0.47
C LEU A 196 8.19 -18.33 -0.33
N ILE A 197 9.16 -18.57 -1.23
CA ILE A 197 9.63 -17.58 -2.20
C ILE A 197 9.51 -18.20 -3.60
N SER A 198 8.82 -17.47 -4.49
CA SER A 198 8.82 -17.72 -5.92
C SER A 198 9.51 -16.55 -6.60
N THR A 199 10.62 -16.78 -7.28
CA THR A 199 11.41 -15.72 -7.90
C THR A 199 11.85 -16.10 -9.30
N GLN A 200 11.73 -15.16 -10.23
CA GLN A 200 12.25 -15.28 -11.58
C GLN A 200 13.78 -15.32 -11.55
N HIS A 201 14.38 -16.17 -12.38
CA HIS A 201 15.82 -16.36 -12.44
C HIS A 201 16.33 -16.56 -13.86
N ALA A 202 17.64 -16.43 -14.05
CA ALA A 202 18.30 -16.71 -15.33
C ALA A 202 18.15 -18.19 -15.71
N PRO A 203 18.15 -18.51 -17.03
CA PRO A 203 18.14 -19.88 -17.51
C PRO A 203 19.31 -20.72 -17.00
N GLY A 204 19.04 -22.00 -16.74
CA GLY A 204 20.07 -22.98 -16.39
C GLY A 204 20.61 -22.91 -14.97
N VAL A 205 20.01 -22.10 -14.08
CA VAL A 205 20.38 -22.04 -12.66
C VAL A 205 19.59 -23.10 -11.87
N ASP A 206 20.32 -23.99 -11.19
CA ASP A 206 19.68 -25.09 -10.44
C ASP A 206 19.03 -24.59 -9.15
N ARG A 207 17.76 -24.96 -8.98
CA ARG A 207 16.94 -24.53 -7.86
C ARG A 207 17.47 -25.01 -6.51
N ASP A 208 17.84 -26.28 -6.41
CA ASP A 208 18.11 -26.94 -5.13
C ASP A 208 19.55 -26.73 -4.65
N THR A 209 20.48 -26.66 -5.59
CA THR A 209 21.92 -26.54 -5.28
C THR A 209 22.44 -25.09 -5.33
N VAL A 210 21.73 -24.18 -5.95
CA VAL A 210 22.14 -22.77 -6.09
C VAL A 210 21.07 -21.82 -5.52
N ILE A 211 19.87 -21.77 -6.10
CA ILE A 211 18.87 -20.75 -5.74
C ILE A 211 18.45 -20.90 -4.28
N ARG A 212 18.13 -22.11 -3.83
CA ARG A 212 17.66 -22.35 -2.47
C ARG A 212 18.69 -21.96 -1.39
N PRO A 213 19.96 -22.38 -1.44
CA PRO A 213 20.97 -21.95 -0.47
C PRO A 213 21.16 -20.43 -0.46
N ASP A 214 21.27 -19.79 -1.61
CA ASP A 214 21.52 -18.35 -1.71
C ASP A 214 20.32 -17.53 -1.13
N LEU A 215 19.09 -17.95 -1.42
CA LEU A 215 17.93 -17.25 -0.85
C LEU A 215 17.78 -17.46 0.66
N ILE A 216 18.15 -18.63 1.17
CA ILE A 216 18.19 -18.85 2.64
C ILE A 216 19.21 -17.91 3.27
N GLU A 217 20.42 -17.83 2.73
CA GLU A 217 21.52 -17.04 3.31
C GLU A 217 21.31 -15.53 3.15
N HIS A 218 20.94 -15.09 1.94
CA HIS A 218 20.95 -13.65 1.61
C HIS A 218 19.59 -12.97 1.77
N VAL A 219 18.47 -13.73 1.78
CA VAL A 219 17.12 -13.16 1.85
C VAL A 219 16.40 -13.56 3.14
N ILE A 220 16.31 -14.86 3.46
CA ILE A 220 15.48 -15.34 4.57
C ILE A 220 16.14 -15.03 5.93
N ARG A 221 17.35 -15.52 6.16
CA ARG A 221 18.07 -15.36 7.44
C ARG A 221 18.26 -13.91 7.88
N PRO A 222 18.62 -12.95 7.00
CA PRO A 222 18.77 -11.55 7.41
C PRO A 222 17.48 -10.84 7.81
N VAL A 223 16.31 -11.38 7.44
CA VAL A 223 15.00 -10.72 7.59
C VAL A 223 14.16 -11.38 8.68
N VAL A 224 14.28 -12.68 8.90
CA VAL A 224 13.53 -13.38 9.95
C VAL A 224 13.98 -12.89 11.33
N PRO A 225 13.04 -12.40 12.18
CA PRO A 225 13.40 -11.95 13.54
C PRO A 225 14.01 -13.09 14.37
N GLU A 226 15.01 -12.77 15.19
CA GLU A 226 15.79 -13.73 15.97
C GLU A 226 14.91 -14.71 16.80
N GLN A 227 13.80 -14.20 17.34
CA GLN A 227 12.85 -15.00 18.13
C GLN A 227 12.12 -16.10 17.34
N PHE A 228 12.23 -16.09 16.00
CA PHE A 228 11.61 -17.06 15.08
C PHE A 228 12.66 -17.74 14.19
N ALA A 229 13.96 -17.56 14.47
CA ALA A 229 15.07 -18.02 13.64
C ALA A 229 15.60 -19.42 14.08
N ASP A 230 14.75 -20.25 14.66
CA ASP A 230 15.09 -21.58 15.18
C ASP A 230 15.29 -22.67 14.10
N ASP A 231 15.22 -22.29 12.81
CA ASP A 231 15.29 -23.16 11.62
C ASP A 231 14.23 -24.31 11.59
N ASP A 232 13.24 -24.30 12.50
CA ASP A 232 12.14 -25.28 12.56
C ASP A 232 10.91 -24.85 11.71
N TYR A 233 11.14 -24.16 10.62
CA TYR A 233 10.09 -23.79 9.65
C TYR A 233 10.37 -24.36 8.26
N ALA A 234 9.30 -24.68 7.53
CA ALA A 234 9.42 -25.16 6.17
C ALA A 234 9.81 -24.03 5.21
N VAL A 235 10.83 -24.27 4.39
CA VAL A 235 11.25 -23.33 3.32
C VAL A 235 10.92 -23.92 1.96
N TRP A 236 10.13 -23.20 1.17
CA TRP A 236 9.77 -23.56 -0.21
C TRP A 236 10.32 -22.50 -1.16
N ILE A 237 11.17 -22.91 -2.11
CA ILE A 237 11.71 -22.06 -3.16
C ILE A 237 11.26 -22.60 -4.52
N ASN A 238 10.59 -21.76 -5.32
CA ASN A 238 10.06 -22.12 -6.63
C ASN A 238 9.42 -23.52 -6.66
N PRO A 239 8.39 -23.78 -5.85
CA PRO A 239 7.84 -25.14 -5.72
C PRO A 239 7.22 -25.67 -7.02
N SER A 240 6.86 -24.81 -7.96
CA SER A 240 6.42 -25.17 -9.31
C SER A 240 7.56 -25.64 -10.23
N GLY A 241 8.83 -25.49 -9.80
CA GLY A 241 10.02 -25.81 -10.59
C GLY A 241 10.70 -24.57 -11.16
N VAL A 242 10.92 -24.55 -12.48
CA VAL A 242 11.62 -23.47 -13.19
C VAL A 242 10.74 -22.21 -13.27
N PHE A 243 11.35 -21.05 -12.99
CA PHE A 243 10.70 -19.73 -13.13
C PHE A 243 11.59 -18.78 -13.92
N GLU A 244 11.87 -19.12 -15.19
CA GLU A 244 12.68 -18.32 -16.11
C GLU A 244 11.85 -17.24 -16.83
N LEU A 245 10.57 -17.54 -17.13
CA LEU A 245 9.64 -16.61 -17.74
C LEU A 245 8.78 -15.95 -16.65
N GLY A 246 8.83 -14.64 -16.54
CA GLY A 246 8.10 -13.84 -15.56
C GLY A 246 7.75 -12.45 -16.08
N GLY A 247 7.27 -11.60 -15.17
CA GLY A 247 6.87 -10.25 -15.48
C GLY A 247 5.69 -10.17 -16.46
N PRO A 248 5.51 -9.03 -17.15
CA PRO A 248 4.39 -8.83 -18.08
C PRO A 248 4.33 -9.81 -19.26
N HIS A 249 5.38 -10.56 -19.50
CA HIS A 249 5.40 -11.63 -20.50
C HIS A 249 4.61 -12.86 -20.04
N ALA A 250 4.70 -13.19 -18.76
CA ALA A 250 4.03 -14.38 -18.20
C ALA A 250 2.61 -14.08 -17.70
N ASP A 251 2.37 -12.90 -17.16
CA ASP A 251 1.09 -12.50 -16.58
C ASP A 251 0.82 -11.01 -16.81
N THR A 252 -0.42 -10.66 -17.09
CA THR A 252 -0.85 -9.27 -17.30
C THR A 252 -0.96 -8.55 -15.96
N GLY A 253 -0.31 -7.38 -15.87
CA GLY A 253 -0.41 -6.49 -14.72
C GLY A 253 -1.43 -5.38 -14.92
N LEU A 254 -2.09 -5.00 -13.83
CA LEU A 254 -3.06 -3.91 -13.77
C LEU A 254 -2.91 -3.13 -12.47
N THR A 255 -3.07 -1.81 -12.55
CA THR A 255 -3.13 -0.95 -11.36
C THR A 255 -4.24 -1.40 -10.42
N GLY A 256 -3.92 -1.49 -9.11
CA GLY A 256 -4.91 -1.78 -8.07
C GLY A 256 -5.35 -3.23 -7.95
N ARG A 257 -4.55 -4.19 -8.44
CA ARG A 257 -4.84 -5.63 -8.31
C ARG A 257 -4.10 -6.33 -7.14
N LYS A 258 -3.37 -5.57 -6.32
CA LYS A 258 -2.65 -6.08 -5.13
C LYS A 258 -3.08 -5.38 -3.85
N ILE A 259 -4.37 -5.01 -3.75
CA ILE A 259 -4.93 -4.18 -2.67
C ILE A 259 -4.74 -4.79 -1.27
N ILE A 260 -4.73 -6.12 -1.15
CA ILE A 260 -4.49 -6.80 0.13
C ILE A 260 -3.00 -6.79 0.50
N VAL A 261 -2.11 -6.94 -0.51
CA VAL A 261 -0.66 -6.76 -0.34
C VAL A 261 -0.34 -5.30 0.02
N ASP A 262 -1.03 -4.35 -0.59
CA ASP A 262 -0.84 -2.91 -0.32
C ASP A 262 -1.22 -2.50 1.10
N THR A 263 -2.03 -3.29 1.80
CA THR A 263 -2.58 -2.96 3.12
C THR A 263 -2.09 -3.90 4.22
N TYR A 264 -2.91 -4.83 4.69
CA TYR A 264 -2.63 -5.58 5.92
C TYR A 264 -2.50 -7.10 5.70
N GLY A 265 -2.35 -7.56 4.45
CA GLY A 265 -2.16 -8.97 4.13
C GLY A 265 -3.34 -9.87 4.53
N GLY A 266 -4.54 -9.31 4.63
CA GLY A 266 -5.75 -10.02 5.02
C GLY A 266 -6.08 -9.98 6.53
N MET A 267 -5.23 -9.40 7.37
CA MET A 267 -5.49 -9.30 8.81
C MET A 267 -6.53 -8.22 9.14
N GLY A 268 -6.51 -7.09 8.42
CA GLY A 268 -7.54 -6.06 8.47
C GLY A 268 -8.54 -6.20 7.32
N ARG A 269 -9.76 -5.69 7.50
CA ARG A 269 -10.75 -5.58 6.42
C ARG A 269 -10.28 -4.61 5.34
N HIS A 270 -10.89 -4.70 4.16
CA HIS A 270 -10.62 -3.82 3.03
C HIS A 270 -11.93 -3.36 2.38
N GLY A 271 -12.03 -2.07 2.03
CA GLY A 271 -13.22 -1.52 1.37
C GLY A 271 -13.30 -1.75 -0.13
N GLY A 272 -12.23 -2.25 -0.76
CA GLY A 272 -12.18 -2.57 -2.19
C GLY A 272 -11.53 -1.50 -3.07
N GLY A 273 -11.34 -0.26 -2.57
CA GLY A 273 -10.72 0.83 -3.32
C GLY A 273 -9.21 0.64 -3.51
N ALA A 274 -8.73 0.76 -4.74
CA ALA A 274 -7.31 0.80 -5.05
C ALA A 274 -6.70 2.17 -4.73
N PHE A 275 -5.40 2.23 -4.46
CA PHE A 275 -4.70 3.47 -4.09
C PHE A 275 -3.94 4.09 -5.26
N SER A 276 -3.08 3.30 -5.91
CA SER A 276 -2.14 3.80 -6.92
C SER A 276 -2.86 4.49 -8.08
N GLY A 277 -2.25 5.56 -8.59
CA GLY A 277 -2.79 6.39 -9.66
C GLY A 277 -3.86 7.40 -9.24
N LYS A 278 -4.26 7.43 -7.98
CA LYS A 278 -5.28 8.35 -7.44
C LYS A 278 -4.65 9.48 -6.66
N ASP A 279 -4.98 10.74 -6.99
CA ASP A 279 -4.61 11.92 -6.20
C ASP A 279 -5.36 11.93 -4.84
N PRO A 280 -4.91 12.72 -3.85
CA PRO A 280 -5.46 12.66 -2.49
C PRO A 280 -6.90 13.16 -2.33
N SER A 281 -7.53 13.72 -3.36
CA SER A 281 -8.96 14.02 -3.33
C SER A 281 -9.84 12.77 -3.37
N LYS A 282 -9.29 11.64 -3.79
CA LYS A 282 -9.96 10.34 -3.79
C LYS A 282 -9.83 9.73 -2.40
N VAL A 283 -10.96 9.64 -1.70
CA VAL A 283 -11.03 9.13 -0.32
C VAL A 283 -10.61 7.66 -0.20
N ASP A 284 -10.71 6.86 -1.26
CA ASP A 284 -10.17 5.50 -1.30
C ASP A 284 -8.73 5.46 -0.80
N ARG A 285 -7.92 6.45 -1.17
CA ARG A 285 -6.53 6.56 -0.78
C ARG A 285 -6.34 7.38 0.49
N SER A 286 -6.78 8.64 0.49
CA SER A 286 -6.53 9.57 1.58
C SER A 286 -7.18 9.14 2.89
N ALA A 287 -8.42 8.66 2.85
CA ALA A 287 -9.11 8.21 4.05
C ALA A 287 -8.61 6.84 4.56
N ALA A 288 -8.12 5.94 3.68
CA ALA A 288 -7.43 4.73 4.13
C ALA A 288 -6.14 5.06 4.88
N TYR A 289 -5.36 6.05 4.41
CA TYR A 289 -4.17 6.55 5.11
C TYR A 289 -4.53 7.19 6.45
N ALA A 290 -5.59 8.01 6.50
CA ALA A 290 -6.07 8.60 7.73
C ALA A 290 -6.59 7.55 8.72
N ALA A 291 -7.32 6.53 8.26
CA ALA A 291 -7.80 5.44 9.10
C ALA A 291 -6.62 4.62 9.69
N ARG A 292 -5.55 4.39 8.89
CA ARG A 292 -4.30 3.80 9.39
C ARG A 292 -3.68 4.69 10.48
N TRP A 293 -3.57 5.99 10.22
CA TRP A 293 -3.04 6.95 11.17
C TRP A 293 -3.79 6.94 12.49
N VAL A 294 -5.13 6.93 12.47
CA VAL A 294 -5.99 6.81 13.67
C VAL A 294 -5.75 5.49 14.39
N ALA A 295 -5.77 4.35 13.67
CA ALA A 295 -5.58 3.04 14.27
C ALA A 295 -4.21 2.92 14.99
N LYS A 296 -3.16 3.51 14.41
CA LYS A 296 -1.83 3.59 15.04
C LYS A 296 -1.86 4.36 16.37
N HIS A 297 -2.58 5.48 16.44
CA HIS A 297 -2.69 6.25 17.67
C HIS A 297 -3.42 5.47 18.78
N VAL A 298 -4.48 4.73 18.43
CA VAL A 298 -5.19 3.87 19.39
C VAL A 298 -4.25 2.84 20.00
N VAL A 299 -3.48 2.13 19.16
CA VAL A 299 -2.55 1.10 19.65
C VAL A 299 -1.35 1.73 20.38
N ALA A 300 -0.75 2.77 19.83
CA ALA A 300 0.42 3.44 20.43
C ALA A 300 0.09 4.12 21.77
N SER A 301 -1.17 4.52 22.01
CA SER A 301 -1.60 5.07 23.30
C SER A 301 -1.69 4.00 24.40
N GLY A 302 -1.71 2.72 24.06
CA GLY A 302 -1.98 1.60 24.96
C GLY A 302 -3.48 1.38 25.25
N ALA A 303 -4.37 2.10 24.55
CA ALA A 303 -5.83 1.94 24.72
C ALA A 303 -6.34 0.57 24.21
N ALA A 304 -5.64 -0.04 23.26
CA ALA A 304 -5.88 -1.40 22.79
C ALA A 304 -4.59 -2.00 22.21
N SER A 305 -4.46 -3.31 22.18
CA SER A 305 -3.34 -3.98 21.49
C SER A 305 -3.63 -4.24 20.00
N ARG A 306 -4.88 -4.03 19.58
CA ARG A 306 -5.37 -4.24 18.23
C ARG A 306 -6.50 -3.29 17.93
N CYS A 307 -6.47 -2.62 16.79
CA CYS A 307 -7.49 -1.66 16.41
C CYS A 307 -7.74 -1.68 14.90
N GLU A 308 -9.01 -1.68 14.53
CA GLU A 308 -9.46 -1.44 13.17
C GLU A 308 -10.41 -0.24 13.16
N VAL A 309 -10.22 0.66 12.23
CA VAL A 309 -11.04 1.86 12.04
C VAL A 309 -11.70 1.78 10.66
N GLN A 310 -13.03 1.84 10.62
CA GLN A 310 -13.77 2.03 9.39
C GLN A 310 -14.25 3.48 9.29
N VAL A 311 -14.06 4.09 8.13
CA VAL A 311 -14.65 5.39 7.79
C VAL A 311 -15.44 5.25 6.50
N ALA A 312 -16.66 5.79 6.45
CA ALA A 312 -17.48 5.74 5.24
C ALA A 312 -17.89 7.15 4.80
N TYR A 313 -17.93 7.34 3.47
CA TYR A 313 -18.29 8.61 2.84
C TYR A 313 -19.41 8.42 1.81
N ALA A 314 -20.14 9.51 1.58
CA ALA A 314 -21.00 9.67 0.40
C ALA A 314 -20.37 10.72 -0.54
N ILE A 315 -20.49 10.50 -1.85
CA ILE A 315 -19.97 11.44 -2.85
C ILE A 315 -20.50 12.85 -2.60
N GLY A 316 -19.63 13.85 -2.66
CA GLY A 316 -19.97 15.25 -2.51
C GLY A 316 -20.22 15.72 -1.06
N LEU A 317 -20.22 14.84 -0.06
CA LEU A 317 -20.29 15.25 1.35
C LEU A 317 -18.89 15.42 1.94
N ALA A 318 -18.70 16.45 2.78
CA ALA A 318 -17.46 16.65 3.49
C ALA A 318 -17.39 15.77 4.76
N GLN A 319 -18.50 15.66 5.49
CA GLN A 319 -18.51 14.85 6.71
C GLN A 319 -18.59 13.36 6.40
N PRO A 320 -17.79 12.50 7.08
CA PRO A 320 -17.98 11.06 7.00
C PRO A 320 -19.36 10.67 7.53
N ILE A 321 -20.05 9.76 6.83
CA ILE A 321 -21.38 9.27 7.24
C ILE A 321 -21.32 8.29 8.41
N SER A 322 -20.18 7.60 8.60
CA SER A 322 -19.94 6.74 9.75
C SER A 322 -18.46 6.61 10.08
N ILE A 323 -18.17 6.43 11.37
CA ILE A 323 -16.86 6.06 11.90
C ILE A 323 -17.10 4.92 12.89
N LEU A 324 -16.42 3.79 12.69
CA LEU A 324 -16.44 2.65 13.61
C LEU A 324 -15.02 2.40 14.09
N VAL A 325 -14.84 2.17 15.39
CA VAL A 325 -13.57 1.75 15.99
C VAL A 325 -13.77 0.39 16.64
N GLU A 326 -13.11 -0.63 16.12
CA GLU A 326 -13.18 -2.01 16.61
C GLU A 326 -11.84 -2.40 17.25
N THR A 327 -11.87 -2.87 18.48
CA THR A 327 -10.67 -3.26 19.24
C THR A 327 -10.54 -4.76 19.48
N PHE A 328 -11.45 -5.55 18.94
CA PHE A 328 -11.44 -7.02 19.02
C PHE A 328 -11.35 -7.56 20.47
N GLY A 329 -11.95 -6.85 21.41
CA GLY A 329 -11.91 -7.20 22.83
C GLY A 329 -10.57 -6.95 23.53
N THR A 330 -9.65 -6.20 22.91
CA THR A 330 -8.32 -5.89 23.48
C THR A 330 -8.26 -4.51 24.16
N ALA A 331 -9.38 -3.79 24.21
CA ALA A 331 -9.44 -2.48 24.82
C ALA A 331 -9.08 -2.51 26.32
N THR A 332 -8.28 -1.54 26.75
CA THR A 332 -7.92 -1.31 28.17
C THR A 332 -8.80 -0.26 28.83
N VAL A 333 -9.57 0.47 28.04
CA VAL A 333 -10.58 1.46 28.45
C VAL A 333 -11.89 1.17 27.73
N ALA A 334 -13.00 1.79 28.17
CA ALA A 334 -14.31 1.58 27.55
C ALA A 334 -14.25 1.90 26.03
N PRO A 335 -14.73 1.02 25.14
CA PRO A 335 -14.69 1.23 23.68
C PRO A 335 -15.32 2.55 23.23
N GLU A 336 -16.41 2.98 23.90
CA GLU A 336 -17.11 4.23 23.61
C GLU A 336 -16.21 5.46 23.87
N ARG A 337 -15.30 5.36 24.84
CA ARG A 337 -14.30 6.42 25.12
C ARG A 337 -13.26 6.50 24.01
N ILE A 338 -12.86 5.35 23.47
CA ILE A 338 -11.90 5.31 22.34
C ILE A 338 -12.56 5.97 21.12
N GLU A 339 -13.80 5.59 20.80
CA GLU A 339 -14.52 6.17 19.66
C GLU A 339 -14.71 7.70 19.84
N GLN A 340 -15.10 8.16 21.03
CA GLN A 340 -15.24 9.58 21.30
C GLN A 340 -13.90 10.32 21.18
N ALA A 341 -12.83 9.78 21.75
CA ALA A 341 -11.49 10.37 21.65
C ALA A 341 -11.00 10.45 20.19
N VAL A 342 -11.34 9.47 19.35
CA VAL A 342 -11.05 9.52 17.91
C VAL A 342 -11.79 10.70 17.28
N ARG A 343 -13.08 10.88 17.54
CA ARG A 343 -13.88 11.99 17.00
C ARG A 343 -13.39 13.36 17.47
N ASP A 344 -12.92 13.45 18.71
CA ASP A 344 -12.45 14.72 19.30
C ASP A 344 -11.04 15.10 18.80
N THR A 345 -10.22 14.11 18.42
CA THR A 345 -8.81 14.33 18.05
C THR A 345 -8.59 14.43 16.55
N PHE A 346 -9.36 13.70 15.74
CA PHE A 346 -9.12 13.56 14.31
C PHE A 346 -10.29 14.10 13.49
N ASP A 347 -10.00 15.11 12.69
CA ASP A 347 -10.94 15.56 11.66
C ASP A 347 -10.74 14.71 10.40
N LEU A 348 -11.75 13.91 10.09
CA LEU A 348 -11.71 12.95 8.96
C LEU A 348 -12.45 13.47 7.72
N ARG A 349 -12.69 14.79 7.62
CA ARG A 349 -13.14 15.42 6.38
C ARG A 349 -12.03 15.36 5.32
N PRO A 350 -12.32 15.16 4.02
CA PRO A 350 -11.31 15.00 2.97
C PRO A 350 -10.23 16.10 2.98
N ARG A 351 -10.64 17.37 3.08
CA ARG A 351 -9.70 18.49 3.13
C ARG A 351 -8.82 18.45 4.38
N ALA A 352 -9.39 18.15 5.54
CA ALA A 352 -8.65 18.07 6.80
C ALA A 352 -7.62 16.94 6.80
N ILE A 353 -7.95 15.81 6.18
CA ILE A 353 -7.02 14.69 5.99
C ILE A 353 -5.84 15.11 5.11
N ILE A 354 -6.12 15.71 3.95
CA ILE A 354 -5.09 16.16 3.00
C ILE A 354 -4.12 17.13 3.66
N ASP A 355 -4.65 18.11 4.39
CA ASP A 355 -3.86 19.12 5.08
C ASP A 355 -3.07 18.54 6.27
N SER A 356 -3.70 17.66 7.09
CA SER A 356 -3.06 17.05 8.28
C SER A 356 -1.94 16.08 7.93
N LEU A 357 -2.06 15.35 6.82
CA LEU A 357 -1.09 14.37 6.37
C LEU A 357 -0.19 14.89 5.25
N ASP A 358 -0.33 16.18 4.84
CA ASP A 358 0.47 16.84 3.79
C ASP A 358 0.56 16.00 2.50
N LEU A 359 -0.61 15.63 1.97
CA LEU A 359 -0.74 14.65 0.87
C LEU A 359 -0.57 15.26 -0.53
N LYS A 360 -0.39 16.58 -0.68
CA LYS A 360 -0.22 17.20 -2.00
C LYS A 360 1.22 17.18 -2.53
N ARG A 361 2.08 16.38 -1.95
CA ARG A 361 3.47 16.21 -2.34
C ARG A 361 3.66 15.03 -3.29
N PRO A 362 4.74 15.01 -4.09
CA PRO A 362 5.10 13.86 -4.93
C PRO A 362 5.75 12.75 -4.09
N ILE A 363 4.94 11.94 -3.43
CA ILE A 363 5.36 10.91 -2.45
C ILE A 363 4.86 9.51 -2.80
N TYR A 364 4.07 9.38 -3.86
CA TYR A 364 3.23 8.21 -4.11
C TYR A 364 3.95 7.05 -4.80
N CYS A 365 4.91 7.31 -5.68
CA CYS A 365 5.70 6.25 -6.30
C CYS A 365 6.38 5.35 -5.26
N LYS A 366 6.82 5.92 -4.12
CA LYS A 366 7.41 5.16 -3.01
C LYS A 366 6.43 4.20 -2.32
N THR A 367 5.13 4.44 -2.42
CA THR A 367 4.10 3.56 -1.85
C THR A 367 3.79 2.36 -2.72
N ALA A 368 4.09 2.44 -4.01
CA ALA A 368 3.62 1.51 -5.03
C ALA A 368 4.24 0.10 -4.96
N ALA A 369 5.22 -0.14 -4.09
CA ALA A 369 5.78 -1.45 -3.82
C ALA A 369 6.06 -1.62 -2.32
N TYR A 370 6.02 -2.87 -1.82
CA TYR A 370 6.32 -3.26 -0.44
C TYR A 370 5.34 -2.70 0.61
N GLY A 371 4.10 -2.41 0.21
CA GLY A 371 3.02 -1.94 1.09
C GLY A 371 3.00 -0.43 1.31
N HIS A 372 1.79 0.10 1.49
CA HIS A 372 1.53 1.51 1.81
C HIS A 372 1.68 1.78 3.31
N PHE A 373 1.70 0.74 4.14
CA PHE A 373 1.72 0.83 5.61
C PHE A 373 2.90 0.05 6.22
N GLY A 374 3.29 0.45 7.44
CA GLY A 374 4.38 -0.18 8.19
C GLY A 374 5.78 0.21 7.70
N ARG A 375 5.93 1.37 7.08
CA ARG A 375 7.20 1.90 6.58
C ARG A 375 7.38 3.35 7.07
N PRO A 376 8.01 3.57 8.23
CA PRO A 376 8.14 4.91 8.83
C PRO A 376 9.26 5.73 8.16
N ILE A 377 9.07 6.05 6.88
CA ILE A 377 9.92 6.97 6.13
C ILE A 377 9.34 8.39 6.15
N PRO A 378 10.15 9.45 5.97
CA PRO A 378 9.71 10.84 6.14
C PRO A 378 8.51 11.25 5.26
N GLU A 379 8.34 10.62 4.11
CA GLU A 379 7.24 10.89 3.19
C GLU A 379 5.90 10.32 3.69
N PHE A 380 5.91 9.24 4.48
CA PHE A 380 4.71 8.52 4.93
C PHE A 380 4.20 9.08 6.26
N THR A 381 3.63 10.27 6.20
CA THR A 381 3.16 11.01 7.39
C THR A 381 2.12 10.27 8.21
N TRP A 382 1.35 9.38 7.61
CA TRP A 382 0.36 8.53 8.30
C TRP A 382 0.98 7.43 9.17
N GLU A 383 2.29 7.20 9.07
CA GLU A 383 3.01 6.26 9.93
C GLU A 383 3.51 6.89 11.23
N TYR A 384 3.36 8.21 11.42
CA TYR A 384 3.81 8.90 12.63
C TYR A 384 2.64 9.23 13.56
N VAL A 385 2.82 8.99 14.85
CA VAL A 385 1.80 9.23 15.90
C VAL A 385 1.88 10.67 16.42
N THR A 386 1.65 11.63 15.54
CA THR A 386 1.85 13.07 15.78
C THR A 386 0.89 13.71 16.76
N LYS A 387 -0.26 13.06 17.04
CA LYS A 387 -1.29 13.55 17.97
C LYS A 387 -1.42 12.69 19.23
N LEU A 388 -0.37 11.91 19.59
CA LEU A 388 -0.46 10.92 20.67
C LEU A 388 -0.84 11.53 22.01
N ASP A 389 -0.21 12.66 22.39
CA ASP A 389 -0.50 13.33 23.67
C ASP A 389 -1.94 13.90 23.72
N ALA A 390 -2.39 14.52 22.63
CA ALA A 390 -3.77 15.01 22.52
C ALA A 390 -4.77 13.87 22.59
N PHE A 391 -4.50 12.75 21.92
CA PHE A 391 -5.35 11.57 21.95
C PHE A 391 -5.39 10.93 23.34
N LYS A 392 -4.26 10.81 24.04
CA LYS A 392 -4.21 10.34 25.44
C LYS A 392 -4.99 11.26 26.37
N ALA A 393 -4.86 12.58 26.22
CA ALA A 393 -5.63 13.53 26.99
C ALA A 393 -7.14 13.38 26.75
N ALA A 394 -7.59 13.19 25.51
CA ALA A 394 -8.99 12.92 25.18
C ALA A 394 -9.48 11.59 25.78
N LEU A 395 -8.61 10.57 25.86
CA LEU A 395 -8.88 9.31 26.57
C LEU A 395 -8.89 9.47 28.10
N GLY A 396 -8.27 10.51 28.65
CA GLY A 396 -8.07 10.68 30.09
C GLY A 396 -7.08 9.67 30.69
N ILE A 397 -6.01 9.36 29.98
CA ILE A 397 -4.91 8.47 30.39
C ILE A 397 -3.55 9.13 30.18
#